data_acb9a7424af695041dad9cbb2c0fc8ee
#
_entry.id   acb9a7424af695041dad9cbb2c0fc8ee
#
_cell.length_a   1.000
_cell.length_b   1.000
_cell.length_c   1.000
_cell.angle_alpha   90.00
_cell.angle_beta   90.00
_cell.angle_gamma   90.00
#
_symmetry.space_group_name_H-M   'P 1'
#
loop_
_entity.id
_entity.type
_entity.pdbx_description
1 polymer ?
#
loop_
_entity_poly.entity_id
_entity_poly.type
_entity_poly.pdbx_seq_one_letter_code
_entity_poly.pdbx_strand_id
1 'polypeptide(L)' 'MEPRLNLFENSVSARFFRYINSAGKVISDSALPSATQELVKIRASQINGCGFCTDMHTKDAAHAGETEQRLHLIAAWREA' A
#
# COMPACT_ATOMS: atom_id res chain seq x y z
N MET A 1 -2.95 17.59 -11.21
CA MET A 1 -1.55 18.06 -11.19
C MET A 1 -0.65 17.01 -11.81
N GLU A 2 0.15 17.43 -12.75
CA GLU A 2 1.07 16.50 -13.38
C GLU A 2 2.31 16.27 -12.51
N PRO A 3 2.83 15.05 -12.45
CA PRO A 3 4.04 14.77 -11.69
C PRO A 3 5.26 15.45 -12.34
N ARG A 4 6.18 15.91 -11.52
CA ARG A 4 7.44 16.52 -11.98
C ARG A 4 8.37 15.51 -12.65
N LEU A 5 8.24 14.24 -12.27
CA LEU A 5 9.05 13.15 -12.79
C LEU A 5 8.12 12.05 -13.29
N ASN A 6 8.28 11.68 -14.55
CA ASN A 6 7.59 10.52 -15.07
C ASN A 6 8.44 9.27 -14.77
N LEU A 7 8.01 8.49 -13.79
CA LEU A 7 8.75 7.32 -13.32
C LEU A 7 8.92 6.26 -14.40
N PHE A 8 8.00 6.20 -15.37
CA PHE A 8 8.02 5.17 -16.40
C PHE A 8 8.87 5.54 -17.62
N GLU A 9 9.11 6.84 -17.83
CA GLU A 9 9.92 7.32 -18.94
C GLU A 9 11.41 7.39 -18.62
N ASN A 10 11.76 7.51 -17.34
CA ASN A 10 13.15 7.54 -16.91
C ASN A 10 13.65 6.11 -16.67
N SER A 11 14.73 5.72 -17.35
CA SER A 11 15.25 4.35 -17.26
C SER A 11 15.68 3.95 -15.86
N VAL A 12 16.25 4.86 -15.09
CA VAL A 12 16.66 4.61 -13.69
C VAL A 12 15.45 4.41 -12.81
N SER A 13 14.47 5.30 -12.90
CA SER A 13 13.24 5.22 -12.10
C SER A 13 12.43 3.98 -12.43
N ALA A 14 12.30 3.64 -13.71
CA ALA A 14 11.58 2.45 -14.16
C ALA A 14 12.22 1.18 -13.61
N ARG A 15 13.56 1.11 -13.64
CA ARG A 15 14.31 -0.03 -13.13
C ARG A 15 14.17 -0.13 -11.60
N PHE A 16 14.30 0.98 -10.90
CA PHE A 16 14.11 1.04 -9.45
C PHE A 16 12.71 0.57 -9.06
N PHE A 17 11.69 1.07 -9.74
CA PHE A 17 10.30 0.70 -9.50
C PHE A 17 10.08 -0.79 -9.70
N ARG A 18 10.70 -1.39 -10.72
CA ARG A 18 10.59 -2.82 -10.98
C ARG A 18 11.17 -3.64 -9.83
N TYR A 19 12.29 -3.23 -9.26
CA TYR A 19 12.88 -3.93 -8.11
C TYR A 19 12.04 -3.75 -6.83
N ILE A 20 11.45 -2.57 -6.63
CA ILE A 20 10.53 -2.33 -5.52
C ILE A 20 9.30 -3.23 -5.63
N ASN A 21 8.74 -3.38 -6.82
CA ASN A 21 7.61 -4.29 -7.04
C ASN A 21 8.01 -5.75 -6.79
N SER A 22 9.21 -6.15 -7.17
CA SER A 22 9.72 -7.50 -6.89
C SER A 22 9.88 -7.74 -5.40
N ALA A 23 10.36 -6.75 -4.64
CA ALA A 23 10.45 -6.83 -3.19
C ALA A 23 9.05 -6.98 -2.56
N GLY A 24 8.05 -6.25 -3.08
CA GLY A 24 6.66 -6.38 -2.66
C GLY A 24 6.12 -7.79 -2.86
N LYS A 25 6.51 -8.45 -3.93
CA LYS A 25 6.09 -9.82 -4.20
C LYS A 25 6.62 -10.80 -3.14
N VAL A 26 7.84 -10.59 -2.66
CA VAL A 26 8.40 -11.42 -1.59
C VAL A 26 7.52 -11.35 -0.35
N ILE A 27 7.03 -10.16 0.00
CA ILE A 27 6.13 -9.96 1.13
C ILE A 27 4.78 -10.65 0.86
N SER A 28 4.23 -10.49 -0.35
CA SER A 28 2.96 -11.12 -0.74
C SER A 28 3.01 -12.64 -0.65
N ASP A 29 4.16 -13.23 -0.97
CA ASP A 29 4.36 -14.69 -0.93
C ASP A 29 4.73 -15.19 0.48
N SER A 30 4.85 -14.29 1.46
CA SER A 30 5.20 -14.65 2.84
C SER A 30 4.03 -15.29 3.58
N ALA A 31 4.31 -15.84 4.77
CA ALA A 31 3.30 -16.44 5.62
C ALA A 31 2.35 -15.43 6.28
N LEU A 32 2.64 -14.13 6.18
CA LEU A 32 1.77 -13.10 6.76
C LEU A 32 0.43 -13.08 6.03
N PRO A 33 -0.72 -13.17 6.74
CA PRO A 33 -2.03 -13.16 6.08
C PRO A 33 -2.23 -11.93 5.21
N SER A 34 -2.85 -12.11 4.05
CA SER A 34 -3.10 -11.03 3.08
C SER A 34 -3.86 -9.87 3.70
N ALA A 35 -4.85 -10.15 4.55
CA ALA A 35 -5.60 -9.11 5.23
C ALA A 35 -4.69 -8.23 6.10
N THR A 36 -3.78 -8.82 6.84
CA THR A 36 -2.81 -8.10 7.66
C THR A 36 -1.84 -7.30 6.78
N GLN A 37 -1.38 -7.86 5.67
CA GLN A 37 -0.52 -7.16 4.72
C GLN A 37 -1.18 -5.88 4.21
N GLU A 38 -2.47 -5.94 3.85
CA GLU A 38 -3.20 -4.76 3.38
C GLU A 38 -3.34 -3.70 4.47
N LEU A 39 -3.63 -4.09 5.71
CA LEU A 39 -3.71 -3.14 6.82
C LEU A 39 -2.38 -2.43 7.05
N VAL A 40 -1.27 -3.15 6.98
CA VAL A 40 0.08 -2.58 7.09
C VAL A 40 0.35 -1.58 5.96
N LYS A 41 -0.01 -1.94 4.73
CA LYS A 41 0.17 -1.06 3.57
C LYS A 41 -0.66 0.21 3.69
N ILE A 42 -1.89 0.12 4.19
CA ILE A 42 -2.75 1.28 4.43
C ILE A 42 -2.10 2.20 5.46
N ARG A 43 -1.63 1.65 6.58
CA ARG A 43 -1.00 2.47 7.62
C ARG A 43 0.29 3.13 7.11
N ALA A 44 1.12 2.41 6.40
CA ALA A 44 2.33 2.96 5.80
C ALA A 44 2.00 4.10 4.83
N SER A 45 0.93 3.93 4.04
CA SER A 45 0.47 4.96 3.10
C SER A 45 -0.02 6.22 3.82
N GLN A 46 -0.71 6.06 4.94
CA GLN A 46 -1.16 7.18 5.78
C GLN A 46 0.04 7.96 6.35
N ILE A 47 1.02 7.23 6.88
CA ILE A 47 2.23 7.84 7.47
C ILE A 47 3.00 8.60 6.39
N ASN A 48 3.11 8.04 5.19
CA ASN A 48 3.82 8.65 4.07
C ASN A 48 3.03 9.79 3.43
N GLY A 49 1.76 9.97 3.78
CA GLY A 49 0.92 11.00 3.19
C GLY A 49 0.58 10.75 1.72
N CYS A 50 0.61 9.49 1.28
CA CYS A 50 0.27 9.13 -0.09
C CYS A 50 -1.24 8.90 -0.23
N GLY A 51 -1.96 9.91 -0.73
CA GLY A 51 -3.41 9.81 -0.91
C GLY A 51 -3.81 8.70 -1.89
N PHE A 52 -3.11 8.61 -3.01
CA PHE A 52 -3.36 7.56 -4.02
C PHE A 52 -3.17 6.17 -3.42
N CYS A 53 -2.09 5.96 -2.68
CA CYS A 53 -1.77 4.66 -2.08
C CYS A 53 -2.81 4.28 -1.03
N THR A 54 -3.20 5.23 -0.18
CA THR A 54 -4.21 5.00 0.87
C THR A 54 -5.55 4.64 0.24
N ASP A 55 -5.98 5.37 -0.76
CA ASP A 55 -7.24 5.10 -1.46
C ASP A 55 -7.23 3.72 -2.11
N MET A 56 -6.17 3.41 -2.85
CA MET A 56 -6.04 2.14 -3.56
C MET A 56 -6.07 0.96 -2.60
N HIS A 57 -5.23 0.97 -1.57
CA HIS A 57 -5.14 -0.14 -0.62
C HIS A 57 -6.39 -0.29 0.22
N THR A 58 -7.05 0.81 0.58
CA THR A 58 -8.31 0.77 1.32
C THR A 58 -9.41 0.12 0.49
N LYS A 59 -9.51 0.48 -0.79
CA LYS A 59 -10.49 -0.12 -1.70
C LYS A 59 -10.22 -1.60 -1.93
N ASP A 60 -8.96 -1.97 -2.11
CA ASP A 60 -8.57 -3.37 -2.30
C ASP A 60 -8.90 -4.19 -1.06
N ALA A 61 -8.62 -3.68 0.13
CA ALA A 61 -8.93 -4.35 1.38
C ALA A 61 -10.44 -4.54 1.56
N ALA A 62 -11.22 -3.50 1.30
CA ALA A 62 -12.69 -3.57 1.38
C ALA A 62 -13.25 -4.59 0.40
N HIS A 63 -12.74 -4.60 -0.83
CA HIS A 63 -13.15 -5.56 -1.85
C HIS A 63 -12.82 -6.99 -1.47
N ALA A 64 -11.73 -7.20 -0.74
CA ALA A 64 -11.32 -8.51 -0.24
C ALA A 64 -12.08 -8.94 1.02
N GLY A 65 -13.02 -8.15 1.50
CA GLY A 65 -13.88 -8.49 2.64
C GLY A 65 -13.46 -7.92 3.98
N GLU A 66 -12.50 -6.98 4.01
CA GLU A 66 -12.11 -6.33 5.27
C GLU A 66 -13.28 -5.50 5.82
N THR A 67 -13.41 -5.47 7.16
CA THR A 67 -14.51 -4.75 7.79
C THR A 67 -14.27 -3.24 7.82
N GLU A 68 -15.34 -2.46 7.75
CA GLU A 68 -15.26 -1.01 7.89
C GLU A 68 -14.65 -0.61 9.22
N GLN A 69 -15.00 -1.32 10.29
CA GLN A 69 -14.46 -1.04 11.62
C GLN A 69 -12.94 -1.11 11.65
N ARG A 70 -12.37 -2.19 11.09
CA ARG A 70 -10.91 -2.34 11.04
C ARG A 70 -10.27 -1.29 10.16
N LEU A 71 -10.89 -0.95 9.02
CA LEU A 71 -10.38 0.08 8.13
C LEU A 71 -10.38 1.45 8.79
N HIS A 72 -11.45 1.79 9.52
CA HIS A 72 -11.54 3.08 10.21
C HIS A 72 -10.55 3.20 11.38
N LEU A 73 -10.22 2.08 12.02
CA LEU A 73 -9.35 2.07 13.19
C LEU A 73 -7.85 1.97 12.87
N ILE A 74 -7.47 1.87 11.61
CA ILE A 74 -6.05 1.71 11.24
C ILE A 74 -5.19 2.85 11.79
N ALA A 75 -5.64 4.09 11.69
CA ALA A 75 -4.87 5.24 12.17
C ALA A 75 -4.68 5.22 13.69
N ALA A 76 -5.56 4.55 14.40
CA ALA A 76 -5.53 4.40 15.85
C ALA A 76 -5.27 2.94 16.27
N TRP A 77 -4.50 2.21 15.48
CA TRP A 77 -4.32 0.77 15.65
C TRP A 77 -3.82 0.36 17.04
N ARG A 78 -3.03 1.22 17.69
CA ARG A 78 -2.50 0.93 19.02
C ARG A 78 -3.56 0.91 20.09
N GLU A 79 -4.68 1.60 19.85
CA GLU A 79 -5.80 1.72 20.78
C GLU A 79 -6.95 0.76 20.45
N ALA A 80 -6.85 0.10 19.30
CA ALA A 80 -7.92 -0.77 18.81
C ALA A 80 -7.91 -2.16 19.43
#